data_a7b8454e8ef8cd4a4b00cbfdd2f9947d
#
_entry.id   a7b8454e8ef8cd4a4b00cbfdd2f9947d
#
_cell.length_a   1.000
_cell.length_b   1.000
_cell.length_c   1.000
_cell.angle_alpha   90.00
_cell.angle_beta   90.00
_cell.angle_gamma   90.00
#
_symmetry.space_group_name_H-M   'P 1'
#
loop_
_entity.id
_entity.type
_entity.pdbx_description
1 polymer ?
#
loop_
_entity_poly.entity_id
_entity_poly.type
_entity_poly.pdbx_seq_one_letter_code
_entity_poly.pdbx_strand_id
1 'polypeptide(L)'
;FANAGSDIITIHPEATKDLKKSIKLIKKFDKKVGISLNPNSEIILVEPYLNDIDLILVMSVNPGFAGQKFKPEVLKKLEKIKKIIVSKNLKIDLEIDGGINFQNSIDAKNAGANILVSGSTIFNENNGDLKKNIDLLRTN
;
A
#
# COMPACT_ATOMS: atom_id res chain seq x y z
N PHE A 1 18.44 0.31 -4.77
CA PHE A 1 17.22 -0.46 -5.05
C PHE A 1 17.03 -0.68 -6.55
N ALA A 2 17.01 0.36 -7.40
CA ALA A 2 16.80 0.22 -8.84
C ALA A 2 17.81 -0.73 -9.49
N ASN A 3 19.13 -0.54 -9.21
CA ASN A 3 20.21 -1.38 -9.73
C ASN A 3 20.21 -2.80 -9.13
N ALA A 4 19.54 -3.00 -7.99
CA ALA A 4 19.37 -4.31 -7.37
C ALA A 4 18.18 -5.10 -7.92
N GLY A 5 17.43 -4.54 -8.90
CA GLY A 5 16.35 -5.24 -9.59
C GLY A 5 14.93 -4.93 -9.11
N SER A 6 14.72 -3.90 -8.27
CA SER A 6 13.36 -3.51 -7.88
C SER A 6 12.54 -3.06 -9.09
N ASP A 7 11.31 -3.52 -9.23
CA ASP A 7 10.36 -3.10 -10.27
C ASP A 7 9.57 -1.86 -9.85
N ILE A 8 9.24 -1.77 -8.56
CA ILE A 8 8.55 -0.65 -7.94
C ILE A 8 9.37 -0.16 -6.75
N ILE A 9 9.51 1.15 -6.60
CA ILE A 9 10.16 1.76 -5.44
C ILE A 9 9.13 2.64 -4.74
N THR A 10 8.77 2.27 -3.52
CA THR A 10 7.80 2.99 -2.69
C THR A 10 8.54 3.83 -1.65
N ILE A 11 8.14 5.09 -1.52
CA ILE A 11 8.72 6.06 -0.60
C ILE A 11 7.66 6.72 0.27
N HIS A 12 8.02 7.01 1.51
CA HIS A 12 7.20 7.83 2.39
C HIS A 12 7.47 9.32 2.12
N PRO A 13 6.44 10.17 2.01
CA PRO A 13 6.62 11.62 1.84
C PRO A 13 7.50 12.23 2.94
N GLU A 14 7.34 11.73 4.16
CA GLU A 14 8.08 12.20 5.34
C GLU A 14 9.57 11.82 5.31
N ALA A 15 9.96 10.85 4.50
CA ALA A 15 11.36 10.39 4.39
C ALA A 15 12.18 11.22 3.40
N THR A 16 11.59 12.20 2.72
CA THR A 16 12.28 13.03 1.73
C THR A 16 11.99 14.52 1.91
N LYS A 17 13.00 15.36 1.66
CA LYS A 17 12.85 16.82 1.64
C LYS A 17 12.16 17.33 0.38
N ASP A 18 12.18 16.56 -0.70
CA ASP A 18 11.63 16.92 -2.01
C ASP A 18 11.06 15.66 -2.69
N LEU A 19 9.77 15.44 -2.46
CA LEU A 19 9.06 14.28 -3.00
C LEU A 19 9.06 14.28 -4.54
N LYS A 20 8.89 15.45 -5.16
CA LYS A 20 8.90 15.60 -6.63
C LYS A 20 10.24 15.17 -7.23
N LYS A 21 11.34 15.57 -6.61
CA LYS A 21 12.68 15.17 -7.03
C LYS A 21 12.91 13.67 -6.86
N SER A 22 12.43 13.10 -5.76
CA SER A 22 12.52 11.65 -5.50
C SER A 22 11.74 10.85 -6.53
N ILE A 23 10.51 11.24 -6.86
CA ILE A 23 9.69 10.62 -7.91
C ILE A 23 10.44 10.67 -9.26
N LYS A 24 10.94 11.84 -9.65
CA LYS A 24 11.71 11.99 -10.91
C LYS A 24 12.96 11.13 -10.93
N LEU A 25 13.64 10.99 -9.79
CA LEU A 25 14.84 10.15 -9.69
C LEU A 25 14.51 8.69 -9.91
N ILE A 26 13.44 8.16 -9.30
CA ILE A 26 13.01 6.77 -9.48
C ILE A 26 12.66 6.51 -10.95
N LYS A 27 11.90 7.42 -11.58
CA LYS A 27 11.53 7.32 -13.00
C LYS A 27 12.73 7.33 -13.95
N LYS A 28 13.83 8.01 -13.62
CA LYS A 28 15.07 7.97 -14.42
C LYS A 28 15.68 6.57 -14.53
N PHE A 29 15.39 5.68 -13.59
CA PHE A 29 15.81 4.29 -13.62
C PHE A 29 14.78 3.36 -14.27
N ASP A 30 13.76 3.93 -14.93
CA ASP A 30 12.66 3.17 -15.56
C ASP A 30 11.94 2.25 -14.57
N LYS A 31 11.72 2.76 -13.35
CA LYS A 31 11.02 2.03 -12.27
C LYS A 31 9.68 2.68 -11.95
N LYS A 32 8.72 1.84 -11.58
CA LYS A 32 7.44 2.30 -11.06
C LYS A 32 7.62 3.00 -9.71
N VAL A 33 6.78 3.98 -9.44
CA VAL A 33 6.83 4.80 -8.23
C VAL A 33 5.63 4.53 -7.35
N GLY A 34 5.88 4.15 -6.10
CA GLY A 34 4.87 4.09 -5.05
C GLY A 34 5.05 5.23 -4.03
N ILE A 35 3.94 5.70 -3.47
CA ILE A 35 3.96 6.59 -2.29
C ILE A 35 3.22 5.90 -1.15
N SER A 36 3.89 5.84 0.01
CA SER A 36 3.35 5.27 1.24
C SER A 36 2.80 6.35 2.16
N LEU A 37 1.56 6.19 2.60
CA LEU A 37 0.89 7.07 3.55
C LEU A 37 0.74 6.37 4.91
N ASN A 38 1.26 6.99 5.97
CA ASN A 38 1.03 6.54 7.34
C ASN A 38 -0.46 6.64 7.73
N PRO A 39 -0.92 5.96 8.80
CA PRO A 39 -2.32 6.03 9.23
C PRO A 39 -2.81 7.47 9.42
N ASN A 40 -1.95 8.34 9.93
CA ASN A 40 -2.28 9.75 10.20
C ASN A 40 -1.95 10.72 9.05
N SER A 41 -1.25 10.25 7.99
CA SER A 41 -0.90 11.12 6.85
C SER A 41 -2.15 11.43 6.02
N GLU A 42 -2.30 12.67 5.59
CA GLU A 42 -3.42 13.10 4.78
C GLU A 42 -3.21 12.80 3.30
N ILE A 43 -4.31 12.58 2.58
CA ILE A 43 -4.30 12.25 1.14
C ILE A 43 -3.73 13.42 0.32
N ILE A 44 -3.88 14.65 0.79
CA ILE A 44 -3.37 15.86 0.14
C ILE A 44 -1.88 15.80 -0.18
N LEU A 45 -1.11 14.99 0.57
CA LEU A 45 0.32 14.80 0.34
C LEU A 45 0.63 14.10 -0.98
N VAL A 46 -0.28 13.28 -1.49
CA VAL A 46 -0.10 12.51 -2.72
C VAL A 46 -0.86 13.09 -3.91
N GLU A 47 -1.92 13.87 -3.67
CA GLU A 47 -2.77 14.41 -4.74
C GLU A 47 -2.02 15.15 -5.86
N PRO A 48 -0.99 15.97 -5.60
CA PRO A 48 -0.25 16.66 -6.68
C PRO A 48 0.54 15.73 -7.60
N TYR A 49 0.73 14.47 -7.20
CA TYR A 49 1.61 13.50 -7.87
C TYR A 49 0.86 12.34 -8.51
N LEU A 50 -0.48 12.33 -8.46
CA LEU A 50 -1.31 11.21 -8.93
C LEU A 50 -1.06 10.81 -10.40
N ASN A 51 -0.66 11.75 -11.25
CA ASN A 51 -0.32 11.45 -12.64
C ASN A 51 1.13 10.95 -12.82
N ASP A 52 1.91 10.96 -11.76
CA ASP A 52 3.33 10.64 -11.77
C ASP A 52 3.68 9.35 -11.01
N ILE A 53 2.69 8.70 -10.41
CA ILE A 53 2.89 7.52 -9.57
C ILE A 53 2.07 6.33 -10.07
N ASP A 54 2.51 5.14 -9.72
CA ASP A 54 1.92 3.88 -10.15
C ASP A 54 1.25 3.12 -8.99
N LEU A 55 1.54 3.51 -7.74
CA LEU A 55 1.05 2.83 -6.55
C LEU A 55 0.87 3.80 -5.38
N ILE A 56 -0.21 3.62 -4.61
CA ILE A 56 -0.40 4.24 -3.31
C ILE A 56 -0.49 3.12 -2.27
N LEU A 57 0.43 3.11 -1.32
CA LEU A 57 0.42 2.23 -0.16
C LEU A 57 -0.21 2.96 1.03
N VAL A 58 -1.23 2.38 1.63
CA VAL A 58 -1.81 2.84 2.89
C VAL A 58 -1.34 1.94 4.02
N MET A 59 -0.58 2.52 4.96
CA MET A 59 -0.20 1.82 6.18
C MET A 59 -1.38 1.73 7.13
N SER A 60 -1.68 0.53 7.61
CA SER A 60 -2.71 0.26 8.62
C SER A 60 -2.15 0.05 10.03
N VAL A 61 -0.87 0.33 10.21
CA VAL A 61 -0.16 0.34 11.49
C VAL A 61 0.77 1.54 11.53
N ASN A 62 1.20 1.96 12.71
CA ASN A 62 2.22 3.01 12.82
C ASN A 62 3.60 2.47 12.41
N PRO A 63 4.48 3.31 11.84
CA PRO A 63 5.85 2.89 11.58
C PRO A 63 6.57 2.51 12.88
N GLY A 64 7.43 1.48 12.81
CA GLY A 64 8.29 1.09 13.93
C GLY A 64 8.58 -0.39 14.01
N PHE A 65 7.60 -1.26 14.28
CA PHE A 65 7.84 -2.68 14.52
C PHE A 65 6.71 -3.56 13.98
N ALA A 66 7.03 -4.81 13.70
CA ALA A 66 6.07 -5.81 13.22
C ALA A 66 5.10 -6.26 14.33
N GLY A 67 3.97 -6.87 13.94
CA GLY A 67 3.01 -7.45 14.88
C GLY A 67 2.02 -6.46 15.51
N GLN A 68 1.97 -5.23 15.00
CA GLN A 68 0.96 -4.25 15.45
C GLN A 68 -0.44 -4.64 14.97
N LYS A 69 -1.45 -4.20 15.72
CA LYS A 69 -2.85 -4.42 15.36
C LYS A 69 -3.27 -3.49 14.23
N PHE A 70 -4.03 -4.05 13.30
CA PHE A 70 -4.71 -3.33 12.22
C PHE A 70 -5.57 -2.18 12.77
N LYS A 71 -5.49 -1.03 12.13
CA LYS A 71 -6.27 0.17 12.44
C LYS A 71 -7.43 0.31 11.46
N PRO A 72 -8.68 -0.02 11.85
CA PRO A 72 -9.81 -0.02 10.92
C PRO A 72 -10.19 1.37 10.38
N GLU A 73 -9.80 2.44 11.05
CA GLU A 73 -10.02 3.81 10.58
C GLU A 73 -9.38 4.11 9.23
N VAL A 74 -8.32 3.37 8.83
CA VAL A 74 -7.67 3.55 7.54
C VAL A 74 -8.53 3.08 6.35
N LEU A 75 -9.54 2.25 6.58
CA LEU A 75 -10.47 1.81 5.54
C LEU A 75 -11.17 3.00 4.88
N LYS A 76 -11.57 4.00 5.65
CA LYS A 76 -12.15 5.25 5.13
C LYS A 76 -11.16 6.02 4.23
N LYS A 77 -9.86 5.91 4.52
CA LYS A 77 -8.81 6.50 3.67
C LYS A 77 -8.70 5.75 2.36
N LEU A 78 -8.69 4.40 2.38
CA LEU A 78 -8.72 3.58 1.16
C LEU A 78 -9.89 3.92 0.26
N GLU A 79 -11.11 3.99 0.81
CA GLU A 79 -12.32 4.35 0.07
C GLU A 79 -12.21 5.72 -0.61
N LYS A 80 -11.67 6.73 0.11
CA LYS A 80 -11.46 8.07 -0.45
C LYS A 80 -10.46 8.05 -1.60
N ILE A 81 -9.32 7.37 -1.42
CA ILE A 81 -8.29 7.23 -2.45
C ILE A 81 -8.87 6.48 -3.66
N LYS A 82 -9.60 5.39 -3.43
CA LYS A 82 -10.25 4.62 -4.50
C LYS A 82 -11.20 5.49 -5.32
N LYS A 83 -12.03 6.31 -4.66
CA LYS A 83 -12.93 7.26 -5.34
C LYS A 83 -12.16 8.24 -6.22
N ILE A 84 -11.04 8.77 -5.75
CA ILE A 84 -10.18 9.69 -6.52
C ILE A 84 -9.59 8.96 -7.74
N ILE A 85 -9.04 7.76 -7.56
CA ILE A 85 -8.48 6.95 -8.65
C ILE A 85 -9.54 6.72 -9.74
N VAL A 86 -10.74 6.30 -9.35
CA VAL A 86 -11.84 6.02 -10.29
C VAL A 86 -12.33 7.30 -10.97
N SER A 87 -12.61 8.37 -10.21
CA SER A 87 -13.15 9.62 -10.74
C SER A 87 -12.22 10.31 -11.73
N LYS A 88 -10.91 10.13 -11.56
CA LYS A 88 -9.88 10.70 -12.45
C LYS A 88 -9.39 9.70 -13.50
N ASN A 89 -9.97 8.49 -13.56
CA ASN A 89 -9.56 7.42 -14.49
C ASN A 89 -8.06 7.11 -14.45
N LEU A 90 -7.49 7.03 -13.24
CA LEU A 90 -6.06 6.81 -13.04
C LEU A 90 -5.74 5.31 -13.01
N LYS A 91 -4.54 4.94 -13.48
CA LYS A 91 -3.99 3.59 -13.42
C LYS A 91 -3.02 3.48 -12.24
N ILE A 92 -3.55 3.52 -11.03
CA ILE A 92 -2.78 3.45 -9.79
C ILE A 92 -3.24 2.23 -9.01
N ASP A 93 -2.29 1.39 -8.60
CA ASP A 93 -2.55 0.30 -7.66
C ASP A 93 -2.74 0.85 -6.24
N LEU A 94 -3.70 0.30 -5.51
CA LEU A 94 -3.99 0.68 -4.13
C LEU A 94 -3.64 -0.47 -3.20
N GLU A 95 -2.56 -0.29 -2.46
CA GLU A 95 -1.97 -1.28 -1.58
C GLU A 95 -2.25 -0.95 -0.11
N ILE A 96 -2.38 -1.98 0.71
CA ILE A 96 -2.47 -1.85 2.17
C ILE A 96 -1.48 -2.77 2.86
N ASP A 97 -0.79 -2.26 3.88
CA ASP A 97 0.15 -3.00 4.71
C ASP A 97 -0.04 -2.71 6.20
N GLY A 98 -0.04 -3.76 7.00
CA GLY A 98 -0.05 -3.71 8.45
C GLY A 98 -1.18 -4.53 9.10
N GLY A 99 -0.82 -5.66 9.72
CA GLY A 99 -1.75 -6.50 10.46
C GLY A 99 -2.88 -7.11 9.63
N ILE A 100 -2.68 -7.32 8.33
CA ILE A 100 -3.67 -7.93 7.44
C ILE A 100 -3.82 -9.41 7.79
N ASN A 101 -5.07 -9.82 8.01
CA ASN A 101 -5.49 -11.19 8.30
C ASN A 101 -6.72 -11.57 7.45
N PHE A 102 -7.22 -12.82 7.60
CA PHE A 102 -8.35 -13.32 6.82
C PHE A 102 -9.63 -12.49 6.99
N GLN A 103 -9.86 -11.93 8.17
CA GLN A 103 -11.07 -11.17 8.45
C GLN A 103 -10.99 -9.76 7.84
N ASN A 104 -9.93 -9.00 8.15
CA ASN A 104 -9.83 -7.62 7.70
C ASN A 104 -9.39 -7.46 6.23
N SER A 105 -8.88 -8.53 5.61
CA SER A 105 -8.61 -8.55 4.16
C SER A 105 -9.87 -8.32 3.33
N ILE A 106 -11.02 -8.82 3.80
CA ILE A 106 -12.33 -8.60 3.15
C ILE A 106 -12.67 -7.11 3.16
N ASP A 107 -12.58 -6.49 4.33
CA ASP A 107 -12.89 -5.06 4.50
C ASP A 107 -11.94 -4.18 3.67
N ALA A 108 -10.63 -4.53 3.64
CA ALA A 108 -9.64 -3.83 2.86
C ALA A 108 -9.93 -3.89 1.35
N LYS A 109 -10.31 -5.06 0.82
CA LYS A 109 -10.70 -5.23 -0.58
C LYS A 109 -11.99 -4.46 -0.91
N ASN A 110 -12.99 -4.54 -0.03
CA ASN A 110 -14.25 -3.79 -0.19
C ASN A 110 -14.02 -2.27 -0.17
N ALA A 111 -13.05 -1.80 0.63
CA ALA A 111 -12.63 -0.40 0.66
C ALA A 111 -11.82 0.01 -0.59
N GLY A 112 -11.44 -0.93 -1.46
CA GLY A 112 -10.85 -0.69 -2.76
C GLY A 112 -9.38 -1.07 -2.92
N ALA A 113 -8.74 -1.67 -1.91
CA ALA A 113 -7.39 -2.22 -2.06
C ALA A 113 -7.37 -3.36 -3.08
N ASN A 114 -6.41 -3.34 -3.99
CA ASN A 114 -6.16 -4.42 -4.95
C ASN A 114 -4.84 -5.15 -4.69
N ILE A 115 -4.03 -4.65 -3.76
CA ILE A 115 -2.82 -5.32 -3.27
C ILE A 115 -2.87 -5.38 -1.74
N LEU A 116 -2.65 -6.57 -1.18
CA LEU A 116 -2.60 -6.84 0.25
C LEU A 116 -1.20 -7.31 0.65
N VAL A 117 -0.58 -6.64 1.62
CA VAL A 117 0.67 -7.09 2.24
C VAL A 117 0.34 -7.75 3.57
N SER A 118 0.69 -9.03 3.69
CA SER A 118 0.45 -9.81 4.89
C SER A 118 1.65 -10.69 5.20
N GLY A 119 2.14 -10.61 6.41
CA GLY A 119 3.27 -11.41 6.90
C GLY A 119 2.79 -12.56 7.79
N SER A 120 2.53 -12.28 9.07
CA SER A 120 2.21 -13.31 10.08
C SER A 120 1.07 -14.25 9.67
N THR A 121 0.03 -13.74 9.03
CA THR A 121 -1.10 -14.55 8.56
C THR A 121 -0.68 -15.56 7.50
N ILE A 122 0.19 -15.15 6.57
CA ILE A 122 0.66 -16.07 5.52
C ILE A 122 1.58 -17.14 6.10
N PHE A 123 2.48 -16.77 7.00
CA PHE A 123 3.54 -17.67 7.46
C PHE A 123 3.15 -18.51 8.67
N ASN A 124 2.22 -18.06 9.53
CA ASN A 124 1.94 -18.72 10.82
C ASN A 124 0.59 -19.42 10.88
N GLU A 125 -0.41 -18.97 10.12
CA GLU A 125 -1.74 -19.56 10.17
C GLU A 125 -1.80 -20.91 9.45
N ASN A 126 -2.80 -21.74 9.80
CA ASN A 126 -2.99 -23.06 9.20
C ASN A 126 -1.71 -23.93 9.17
N ASN A 127 -0.93 -23.91 10.25
CA ASN A 127 0.35 -24.63 10.40
C ASN A 127 1.39 -24.23 9.33
N GLY A 128 1.36 -23.00 8.86
CA GLY A 128 2.28 -22.48 7.85
C GLY A 128 2.00 -22.94 6.42
N ASP A 129 0.79 -23.38 6.12
CA ASP A 129 0.36 -23.71 4.75
C ASP A 129 0.23 -22.43 3.91
N LEU A 130 1.33 -22.04 3.28
CA LEU A 130 1.44 -20.79 2.52
C LEU A 130 0.40 -20.70 1.41
N LYS A 131 0.20 -21.79 0.66
CA LYS A 131 -0.75 -21.82 -0.46
C LYS A 131 -2.16 -21.57 0.04
N LYS A 132 -2.60 -22.33 1.05
CA LYS A 132 -3.91 -22.18 1.67
C LYS A 132 -4.12 -20.78 2.22
N ASN A 133 -3.12 -20.22 2.91
CA ASN A 133 -3.22 -18.89 3.51
C ASN A 133 -3.32 -17.78 2.45
N ILE A 134 -2.56 -17.88 1.36
CA ILE A 134 -2.64 -16.94 0.25
C ILE A 134 -4.01 -17.05 -0.45
N ASP A 135 -4.48 -18.27 -0.72
CA ASP A 135 -5.77 -18.51 -1.37
C ASP A 135 -6.92 -17.92 -0.51
N LEU A 136 -6.90 -18.13 0.81
CA LEU A 136 -7.89 -17.55 1.73
C LEU A 136 -7.87 -16.01 1.72
N LEU A 137 -6.71 -15.37 1.67
CA LEU A 137 -6.61 -13.91 1.59
C LEU A 137 -7.14 -13.37 0.25
N ARG A 138 -7.04 -14.15 -0.83
CA ARG A 138 -7.50 -13.77 -2.18
C ARG A 138 -9.00 -13.96 -2.38
N THR A 139 -9.56 -15.05 -1.86
CA THR A 139 -10.93 -15.49 -2.16
C THR A 139 -11.98 -14.98 -1.19
N ASN A 140 -11.60 -14.69 0.04
CA ASN A 140 -12.53 -14.16 1.05
C ASN A 140 -12.98 -12.75 0.74
#